data_750b150167346a24879590bd96ddb59e
#
_entry.id   750b150167346a24879590bd96ddb59e
#
_cell.length_a   1.000
_cell.length_b   1.000
_cell.length_c   1.000
_cell.angle_alpha   90.00
_cell.angle_beta   90.00
_cell.angle_gamma   90.00
#
_symmetry.space_group_name_H-M   'P 1'
#
loop_
_entity.id
_entity.type
_entity.pdbx_description
1 polymer ?
#
loop_
_entity_poly.entity_id
_entity_poly.type
_entity_poly.pdbx_seq_one_letter_code
_entity_poly.pdbx_strand_id
1 'polypeptide(L)'
;VRERVRSERLDFAADPHAAERLVLDEVRRYAERSLAGSLPNLGDEQAALRRVLAELTGYGPLQPYFDDAEVEEIWINAPDAVFIARAGVTERVDVVLTDEQVRTLVERMLQSTGRRVDLSSPFVDASLPDGSRLHVVMPNVTRQHVAVNVRKFSQRIRTLGRLVELGSLTPLAAEFLRMSVLAGSNILVSGATHSGKTTLLGSMLSSARPTDRIVTVEETFELDLTAGDVVAMQCRTPNLEGTGEISLRRLIKEALRMRPDRLVVGEVREAESLDLLIALNSGLPGMCSIHANSARDALVKLSTLPLLAGRNIDSAFVVPTVASAIDLVVHCEIVRGGQRRVAEIVAPTGRVVPGNGAEASIEAESLFVRSASELTPAGELAPTGVLPTRLEGFAAAGFDPGILLRRPREQQPQQPQQRQQPQQRQQPQQPQQPQQPEPLQYPQHTSRNVPDLNACEPRA
;
A
#
# COMPACT_ATOMS: atom_id res chain seq x y z
N VAL A 1 -30.77 0.27 23.99
CA VAL A 1 -29.50 0.99 23.80
C VAL A 1 -29.73 2.44 23.38
N ARG A 2 -30.37 2.73 22.22
CA ARG A 2 -30.57 4.11 21.71
C ARG A 2 -31.26 5.03 22.74
N GLU A 3 -32.24 4.54 23.49
CA GLU A 3 -32.92 5.31 24.55
C GLU A 3 -31.97 5.67 25.69
N ARG A 4 -31.09 4.74 26.10
CA ARG A 4 -30.09 5.02 27.15
C ARG A 4 -29.04 6.02 26.68
N VAL A 5 -28.57 5.90 25.44
CA VAL A 5 -27.65 6.88 24.85
C VAL A 5 -28.20 8.29 24.94
N ARG A 6 -29.50 8.44 24.59
CA ARG A 6 -30.20 9.74 24.69
C ARG A 6 -30.39 10.23 26.13
N SER A 7 -30.82 9.32 27.02
CA SER A 7 -31.11 9.68 28.42
C SER A 7 -29.84 10.01 29.21
N GLU A 8 -28.75 9.31 28.96
CA GLU A 8 -27.46 9.51 29.64
C GLU A 8 -26.58 10.57 28.94
N ARG A 9 -27.02 11.12 27.80
CA ARG A 9 -26.28 12.12 26.98
C ARG A 9 -24.84 11.70 26.68
N LEU A 10 -24.65 10.43 26.36
CA LEU A 10 -23.32 9.88 26.12
C LEU A 10 -22.71 10.47 24.84
N ASP A 11 -21.51 11.01 24.96
CA ASP A 11 -20.69 11.44 23.84
C ASP A 11 -19.60 10.38 23.56
N PHE A 12 -19.83 9.58 22.53
CA PHE A 12 -18.89 8.52 22.14
C PHE A 12 -17.61 9.05 21.47
N ALA A 13 -17.60 10.32 21.04
CA ALA A 13 -16.40 10.95 20.55
C ALA A 13 -15.43 11.29 21.68
N ALA A 14 -15.98 11.64 22.86
CA ALA A 14 -15.20 11.94 24.07
C ALA A 14 -14.72 10.67 24.80
N ASP A 15 -15.53 9.61 24.82
CA ASP A 15 -15.17 8.31 25.41
C ASP A 15 -15.56 7.14 24.49
N PRO A 16 -14.66 6.68 23.63
CA PRO A 16 -14.89 5.54 22.72
C PRO A 16 -15.27 4.24 23.45
N HIS A 17 -14.78 4.04 24.68
CA HIS A 17 -15.10 2.86 25.47
C HIS A 17 -16.47 2.93 26.17
N ALA A 18 -17.10 4.10 26.23
CA ALA A 18 -18.44 4.23 26.80
C ALA A 18 -19.50 3.45 26.00
N ALA A 19 -19.37 3.47 24.67
CA ALA A 19 -20.26 2.71 23.80
C ALA A 19 -20.14 1.20 24.06
N GLU A 20 -18.93 0.68 24.15
CA GLU A 20 -18.67 -0.74 24.39
C GLU A 20 -19.24 -1.19 25.75
N ARG A 21 -18.94 -0.43 26.82
CA ARG A 21 -19.48 -0.70 28.16
C ARG A 21 -21.01 -0.70 28.18
N LEU A 22 -21.64 0.31 27.56
CA LEU A 22 -23.08 0.43 27.50
C LEU A 22 -23.71 -0.76 26.75
N VAL A 23 -23.18 -1.10 25.58
CA VAL A 23 -23.73 -2.19 24.77
C VAL A 23 -23.55 -3.53 25.45
N LEU A 24 -22.40 -3.77 26.07
CA LEU A 24 -22.11 -4.99 26.83
C LEU A 24 -23.14 -5.16 27.98
N ASP A 25 -23.40 -4.09 28.74
CA ASP A 25 -24.41 -4.09 29.81
C ASP A 25 -25.81 -4.41 29.27
N GLU A 26 -26.20 -3.81 28.16
CA GLU A 26 -27.54 -4.03 27.57
C GLU A 26 -27.68 -5.44 26.99
N VAL A 27 -26.65 -5.98 26.35
CA VAL A 27 -26.64 -7.34 25.84
C VAL A 27 -26.77 -8.34 27.00
N ARG A 28 -26.02 -8.14 28.10
CA ARG A 28 -26.12 -8.97 29.29
C ARG A 28 -27.52 -8.93 29.90
N ARG A 29 -28.09 -7.74 30.11
CA ARG A 29 -29.46 -7.57 30.62
C ARG A 29 -30.49 -8.22 29.72
N TYR A 30 -30.31 -8.13 28.41
CA TYR A 30 -31.18 -8.79 27.46
C TYR A 30 -31.05 -10.32 27.58
N ALA A 31 -29.86 -10.88 27.68
CA ALA A 31 -29.60 -12.30 27.84
C ALA A 31 -30.23 -12.83 29.14
N GLU A 32 -30.08 -12.13 30.27
CA GLU A 32 -30.72 -12.48 31.54
C GLU A 32 -32.27 -12.53 31.43
N ARG A 33 -32.87 -11.55 30.78
CA ARG A 33 -34.31 -11.51 30.53
C ARG A 33 -34.81 -12.58 29.56
N SER A 34 -33.96 -12.95 28.59
CA SER A 34 -34.21 -14.05 27.67
C SER A 34 -34.21 -15.39 28.39
N LEU A 35 -33.24 -15.61 29.30
CA LEU A 35 -33.20 -16.82 30.14
C LEU A 35 -34.41 -16.90 31.07
N ALA A 36 -34.95 -15.78 31.54
CA ALA A 36 -36.19 -15.72 32.32
C ALA A 36 -37.47 -15.92 31.48
N GLY A 37 -37.36 -16.19 30.18
CA GLY A 37 -38.45 -16.48 29.28
C GLY A 37 -39.27 -15.24 28.84
N SER A 38 -38.82 -14.03 29.15
CA SER A 38 -39.51 -12.78 28.80
C SER A 38 -39.14 -12.19 27.44
N LEU A 39 -38.09 -12.70 26.79
CA LEU A 39 -37.61 -12.24 25.49
C LEU A 39 -37.08 -13.40 24.64
N PRO A 40 -37.07 -13.28 23.31
CA PRO A 40 -36.42 -14.24 22.43
C PRO A 40 -34.95 -14.40 22.72
N ASN A 41 -34.39 -15.59 22.45
CA ASN A 41 -32.95 -15.84 22.62
C ASN A 41 -32.15 -15.07 21.56
N LEU A 42 -31.04 -14.41 21.96
CA LEU A 42 -30.11 -13.73 21.07
C LEU A 42 -29.31 -14.70 20.19
N GLY A 43 -29.18 -15.99 20.61
CA GLY A 43 -28.30 -16.95 19.95
C GLY A 43 -26.81 -16.67 20.26
N ASP A 44 -26.19 -15.78 19.49
CA ASP A 44 -24.80 -15.35 19.70
C ASP A 44 -24.73 -13.94 20.27
N GLU A 45 -24.41 -13.83 21.58
CA GLU A 45 -24.29 -12.56 22.28
C GLU A 45 -23.13 -11.70 21.74
N GLN A 46 -22.04 -12.32 21.32
CA GLN A 46 -20.91 -11.57 20.75
C GLN A 46 -21.25 -11.00 19.37
N ALA A 47 -21.97 -11.75 18.56
CA ALA A 47 -22.46 -11.24 17.28
C ALA A 47 -23.46 -10.08 17.48
N ALA A 48 -24.35 -10.19 18.47
CA ALA A 48 -25.27 -9.11 18.84
C ALA A 48 -24.52 -7.86 19.33
N LEU A 49 -23.51 -8.04 20.19
CA LEU A 49 -22.63 -6.97 20.67
C LEU A 49 -21.96 -6.24 19.50
N ARG A 50 -21.28 -6.98 18.62
CA ARG A 50 -20.60 -6.40 17.44
C ARG A 50 -21.58 -5.64 16.54
N ARG A 51 -22.76 -6.21 16.26
CA ARG A 51 -23.77 -5.55 15.43
C ARG A 51 -24.26 -4.23 16.04
N VAL A 52 -24.55 -4.21 17.34
CA VAL A 52 -25.03 -3.01 18.01
C VAL A 52 -23.93 -1.95 18.09
N LEU A 53 -22.69 -2.34 18.34
CA LEU A 53 -21.56 -1.41 18.30
C LEU A 53 -21.37 -0.81 16.91
N ALA A 54 -21.39 -1.64 15.86
CA ALA A 54 -21.29 -1.18 14.49
C ALA A 54 -22.39 -0.16 14.12
N GLU A 55 -23.63 -0.37 14.63
CA GLU A 55 -24.73 0.57 14.44
C GLU A 55 -24.58 1.88 15.22
N LEU A 56 -23.91 1.87 16.36
CA LEU A 56 -23.75 3.06 17.20
C LEU A 56 -22.54 3.91 16.84
N THR A 57 -21.40 3.27 16.66
CA THR A 57 -20.10 3.95 16.51
C THR A 57 -19.37 3.60 15.22
N GLY A 58 -19.76 2.54 14.54
CA GLY A 58 -19.16 2.07 13.30
C GLY A 58 -19.98 2.38 12.06
N TYR A 59 -19.77 1.57 11.02
CA TYR A 59 -20.40 1.72 9.71
C TYR A 59 -21.64 0.83 9.53
N GLY A 60 -22.30 0.43 10.64
CA GLY A 60 -23.54 -0.34 10.63
C GLY A 60 -23.41 -1.65 9.87
N PRO A 61 -24.37 -1.95 8.93
CA PRO A 61 -24.33 -3.18 8.13
C PRO A 61 -23.10 -3.33 7.22
N LEU A 62 -22.35 -2.24 6.97
CA LEU A 62 -21.11 -2.27 6.18
C LEU A 62 -19.90 -2.64 7.01
N GLN A 63 -19.97 -2.64 8.35
CA GLN A 63 -18.84 -2.89 9.22
C GLN A 63 -18.07 -4.19 8.89
N PRO A 64 -18.72 -5.32 8.63
CA PRO A 64 -18.01 -6.56 8.27
C PRO A 64 -17.11 -6.42 7.05
N TYR A 65 -17.47 -5.57 6.09
CA TYR A 65 -16.68 -5.31 4.88
C TYR A 65 -15.54 -4.33 5.13
N PHE A 66 -15.70 -3.41 6.09
CA PHE A 66 -14.61 -2.57 6.56
C PHE A 66 -13.57 -3.39 7.35
N ASP A 67 -14.03 -4.34 8.17
CA ASP A 67 -13.16 -5.21 8.98
C ASP A 67 -12.48 -6.29 8.12
N ASP A 68 -13.09 -6.69 7.01
CA ASP A 68 -12.52 -7.67 6.10
C ASP A 68 -11.35 -7.08 5.34
N ALA A 69 -10.17 -7.52 5.69
CA ALA A 69 -8.96 -7.08 5.08
C ALA A 69 -8.83 -7.47 3.58
N GLU A 70 -9.60 -8.46 3.04
CA GLU A 70 -9.63 -8.82 1.62
C GLU A 70 -10.44 -7.82 0.77
N VAL A 71 -11.35 -7.06 1.38
CA VAL A 71 -12.13 -6.04 0.69
C VAL A 71 -11.23 -4.82 0.41
N GLU A 72 -11.14 -4.44 -0.85
CA GLU A 72 -10.37 -3.28 -1.33
C GLU A 72 -11.23 -2.03 -1.47
N GLU A 73 -12.48 -2.20 -1.93
CA GLU A 73 -13.43 -1.11 -2.14
C GLU A 73 -14.85 -1.52 -1.72
N ILE A 74 -15.64 -0.54 -1.30
CA ILE A 74 -17.04 -0.66 -0.94
C ILE A 74 -17.77 0.49 -1.61
N TRP A 75 -18.88 0.22 -2.34
CA TRP A 75 -19.66 1.32 -2.90
C TRP A 75 -21.16 1.05 -2.85
N ILE A 76 -21.90 2.14 -2.73
CA ILE A 76 -23.37 2.16 -2.68
C ILE A 76 -23.83 2.96 -3.89
N ASN A 77 -24.55 2.33 -4.82
CA ASN A 77 -25.19 2.99 -5.96
C ASN A 77 -26.67 3.31 -5.68
N ALA A 78 -27.29 2.51 -4.83
CA ALA A 78 -28.65 2.68 -4.33
C ALA A 78 -28.76 1.96 -2.97
N PRO A 79 -29.80 2.23 -2.17
CA PRO A 79 -29.99 1.57 -0.86
C PRO A 79 -29.99 0.05 -0.91
N ASP A 80 -30.46 -0.55 -1.98
CA ASP A 80 -30.49 -1.98 -2.23
C ASP A 80 -29.35 -2.46 -3.17
N ALA A 81 -28.45 -1.58 -3.58
CA ALA A 81 -27.39 -1.88 -4.53
C ALA A 81 -26.02 -1.53 -3.94
N VAL A 82 -25.54 -2.40 -3.06
CA VAL A 82 -24.23 -2.33 -2.40
C VAL A 82 -23.29 -3.35 -3.01
N PHE A 83 -22.08 -2.93 -3.27
CA PHE A 83 -21.04 -3.71 -3.92
C PHE A 83 -19.74 -3.61 -3.16
N ILE A 84 -18.87 -4.63 -3.33
CA ILE A 84 -17.50 -4.63 -2.85
C ILE A 84 -16.56 -5.12 -3.95
N ALA A 85 -15.28 -4.83 -3.80
CA ALA A 85 -14.23 -5.45 -4.60
C ALA A 85 -13.26 -6.22 -3.71
N ARG A 86 -12.94 -7.47 -4.11
CA ARG A 86 -11.90 -8.33 -3.52
C ARG A 86 -10.93 -8.76 -4.59
N ALA A 87 -9.64 -8.52 -4.39
CA ALA A 87 -8.59 -8.87 -5.37
C ALA A 87 -8.92 -8.39 -6.79
N GLY A 88 -9.54 -7.21 -6.92
CA GLY A 88 -9.97 -6.64 -8.20
C GLY A 88 -11.25 -7.26 -8.80
N VAL A 89 -11.91 -8.21 -8.12
CA VAL A 89 -13.19 -8.79 -8.56
C VAL A 89 -14.33 -8.11 -7.81
N THR A 90 -15.31 -7.61 -8.57
CA THR A 90 -16.52 -6.96 -8.05
C THR A 90 -17.58 -7.99 -7.73
N GLU A 91 -18.21 -7.83 -6.56
CA GLU A 91 -19.40 -8.60 -6.17
C GLU A 91 -20.48 -7.71 -5.54
N ARG A 92 -21.77 -8.03 -5.79
CA ARG A 92 -22.87 -7.41 -5.09
C ARG A 92 -23.08 -8.14 -3.77
N VAL A 93 -23.27 -7.39 -2.68
CA VAL A 93 -23.49 -7.96 -1.35
C VAL A 93 -24.96 -7.88 -0.95
N ASP A 94 -25.40 -8.81 -0.09
CA ASP A 94 -26.76 -8.86 0.41
C ASP A 94 -26.93 -7.90 1.61
N VAL A 95 -26.79 -6.61 1.31
CA VAL A 95 -27.03 -5.51 2.26
C VAL A 95 -28.13 -4.63 1.68
N VAL A 96 -29.20 -4.48 2.42
CA VAL A 96 -30.31 -3.57 2.08
C VAL A 96 -30.35 -2.45 3.11
N LEU A 97 -30.24 -1.23 2.64
CA LEU A 97 -30.31 0.00 3.42
C LEU A 97 -31.58 0.78 3.07
N THR A 98 -31.82 1.85 3.78
CA THR A 98 -32.77 2.91 3.37
C THR A 98 -31.97 4.16 2.98
N ASP A 99 -32.59 5.10 2.22
CA ASP A 99 -31.95 6.37 1.88
C ASP A 99 -31.52 7.14 3.15
N GLU A 100 -32.31 7.08 4.22
CA GLU A 100 -31.97 7.69 5.52
C GLU A 100 -30.75 7.02 6.17
N GLN A 101 -30.64 5.71 6.10
CA GLN A 101 -29.47 4.98 6.61
C GLN A 101 -28.21 5.33 5.82
N VAL A 102 -28.30 5.44 4.48
CA VAL A 102 -27.16 5.87 3.65
C VAL A 102 -26.71 7.27 4.04
N ARG A 103 -27.66 8.22 4.20
CA ARG A 103 -27.33 9.59 4.65
C ARG A 103 -26.67 9.61 6.03
N THR A 104 -27.23 8.88 6.99
CA THR A 104 -26.66 8.78 8.33
C THR A 104 -25.25 8.17 8.32
N LEU A 105 -24.99 7.17 7.46
CA LEU A 105 -23.66 6.61 7.27
C LEU A 105 -22.68 7.65 6.72
N VAL A 106 -23.08 8.41 5.69
CA VAL A 106 -22.27 9.47 5.11
C VAL A 106 -21.96 10.56 6.13
N GLU A 107 -22.97 11.05 6.87
CA GLU A 107 -22.77 12.05 7.92
C GLU A 107 -21.75 11.56 8.97
N ARG A 108 -21.87 10.30 9.40
CA ARG A 108 -20.96 9.69 10.37
C ARG A 108 -19.53 9.58 9.80
N MET A 109 -19.39 9.14 8.56
CA MET A 109 -18.08 9.06 7.89
C MET A 109 -17.42 10.44 7.78
N LEU A 110 -18.19 11.48 7.49
CA LEU A 110 -17.69 12.83 7.35
C LEU A 110 -17.41 13.55 8.69
N GLN A 111 -18.08 13.14 9.77
CA GLN A 111 -17.98 13.81 11.08
C GLN A 111 -16.54 13.96 11.58
N SER A 112 -15.71 12.92 11.40
CA SER A 112 -14.30 12.93 11.80
C SER A 112 -13.37 13.67 10.83
N THR A 113 -13.85 14.01 9.64
CA THR A 113 -13.03 14.60 8.56
C THR A 113 -13.10 16.12 8.50
N GLY A 114 -14.04 16.73 9.21
CA GLY A 114 -14.34 18.16 9.13
C GLY A 114 -14.92 18.59 7.78
N ARG A 115 -15.33 17.64 6.94
CA ARG A 115 -15.95 17.89 5.63
C ARG A 115 -17.47 17.81 5.73
N ARG A 116 -18.13 18.43 4.77
CA ARG A 116 -19.60 18.41 4.60
C ARG A 116 -19.96 18.16 3.16
N VAL A 117 -21.12 17.59 2.94
CA VAL A 117 -21.74 17.44 1.62
C VAL A 117 -23.19 17.91 1.74
N ASP A 118 -23.61 18.77 0.86
CA ASP A 118 -24.96 19.32 0.79
C ASP A 118 -25.34 19.70 -0.65
N LEU A 119 -26.51 20.31 -0.84
CA LEU A 119 -26.98 20.70 -2.18
C LEU A 119 -26.15 21.80 -2.84
N SER A 120 -25.40 22.60 -2.09
CA SER A 120 -24.52 23.63 -2.61
C SER A 120 -23.13 23.09 -2.98
N SER A 121 -22.69 22.04 -2.26
CA SER A 121 -21.50 21.23 -2.53
C SER A 121 -21.90 19.77 -2.64
N PRO A 122 -22.43 19.32 -3.81
CA PRO A 122 -23.08 18.04 -3.93
C PRO A 122 -22.15 16.83 -4.05
N PHE A 123 -20.86 17.03 -3.94
CA PHE A 123 -19.85 15.97 -3.89
C PHE A 123 -18.75 16.33 -2.91
N VAL A 124 -18.15 15.30 -2.29
CA VAL A 124 -17.07 15.48 -1.34
C VAL A 124 -16.07 14.33 -1.43
N ASP A 125 -14.79 14.68 -1.35
CA ASP A 125 -13.69 13.77 -1.10
C ASP A 125 -13.20 13.94 0.32
N ALA A 126 -12.99 12.83 1.03
CA ALA A 126 -12.51 12.84 2.41
C ALA A 126 -11.61 11.61 2.69
N SER A 127 -10.73 11.74 3.66
CA SER A 127 -9.98 10.61 4.23
C SER A 127 -10.60 10.23 5.56
N LEU A 128 -10.97 8.96 5.70
CA LEU A 128 -11.49 8.39 6.94
C LEU A 128 -10.36 8.20 7.97
N PRO A 129 -10.65 8.02 9.27
CA PRO A 129 -9.63 7.83 10.30
C PRO A 129 -8.71 6.62 10.09
N ASP A 130 -9.20 5.58 9.40
CA ASP A 130 -8.42 4.40 9.04
C ASP A 130 -7.55 4.58 7.77
N GLY A 131 -7.53 5.80 7.20
CA GLY A 131 -6.83 6.13 5.97
C GLY A 131 -7.62 5.81 4.69
N SER A 132 -8.81 5.20 4.79
CA SER A 132 -9.66 4.93 3.63
C SER A 132 -10.12 6.22 2.96
N ARG A 133 -10.22 6.21 1.62
CA ARG A 133 -10.70 7.36 0.84
C ARG A 133 -12.21 7.23 0.64
N LEU A 134 -12.93 8.27 0.99
CA LEU A 134 -14.37 8.39 0.81
C LEU A 134 -14.66 9.39 -0.31
N HIS A 135 -15.49 8.99 -1.27
CA HIS A 135 -16.11 9.88 -2.25
C HIS A 135 -17.64 9.76 -2.15
N VAL A 136 -18.33 10.89 -2.08
CA VAL A 136 -19.80 10.95 -1.99
C VAL A 136 -20.34 11.90 -3.03
N VAL A 137 -21.44 11.51 -3.66
CA VAL A 137 -22.20 12.34 -4.62
C VAL A 137 -23.68 12.36 -4.24
N MET A 138 -24.24 13.56 -4.11
CA MET A 138 -25.62 13.78 -3.67
C MET A 138 -26.66 13.61 -4.78
N PRO A 139 -27.95 13.33 -4.43
CA PRO A 139 -29.06 13.22 -5.38
C PRO A 139 -29.46 14.59 -5.93
N ASN A 140 -28.86 15.14 -6.82
CA ASN A 140 -29.12 16.28 -7.71
C ASN A 140 -28.06 16.26 -8.81
N VAL A 141 -26.94 15.58 -8.54
CA VAL A 141 -25.92 15.19 -9.51
C VAL A 141 -26.14 13.74 -9.93
N THR A 142 -26.34 12.82 -8.99
CA THR A 142 -26.87 11.49 -9.29
C THR A 142 -28.37 11.56 -9.60
N ARG A 143 -28.87 10.55 -10.29
CA ARG A 143 -30.30 10.56 -10.71
C ARG A 143 -31.28 10.51 -9.53
N GLN A 144 -31.03 9.71 -8.51
CA GLN A 144 -32.03 9.41 -7.47
C GLN A 144 -31.45 9.23 -6.06
N HIS A 145 -30.37 8.49 -5.89
CA HIS A 145 -29.82 8.10 -4.59
C HIS A 145 -28.45 8.74 -4.35
N VAL A 146 -28.04 8.83 -3.08
CA VAL A 146 -26.67 9.16 -2.73
C VAL A 146 -25.76 8.05 -3.23
N ALA A 147 -24.75 8.39 -4.02
CA ALA A 147 -23.69 7.46 -4.40
C ALA A 147 -22.51 7.62 -3.42
N VAL A 148 -22.00 6.50 -2.91
CA VAL A 148 -20.89 6.46 -1.97
C VAL A 148 -19.84 5.50 -2.51
N ASN A 149 -18.60 5.90 -2.51
CA ASN A 149 -17.46 5.04 -2.82
C ASN A 149 -16.40 5.15 -1.73
N VAL A 150 -16.03 4.01 -1.14
CA VAL A 150 -14.97 3.91 -0.15
C VAL A 150 -13.87 3.01 -0.68
N ARG A 151 -12.69 3.57 -0.91
CA ARG A 151 -11.49 2.81 -1.24
C ARG A 151 -10.69 2.60 0.03
N LYS A 152 -10.63 1.35 0.48
CA LYS A 152 -9.94 1.01 1.73
C LYS A 152 -8.43 1.16 1.59
N PHE A 153 -7.83 1.62 2.66
CA PHE A 153 -6.38 1.68 2.77
C PHE A 153 -5.84 0.27 3.03
N SER A 154 -5.13 -0.32 2.05
CA SER A 154 -4.58 -1.67 2.16
C SER A 154 -3.07 -1.63 2.40
N GLN A 155 -2.63 -2.10 3.57
CA GLN A 155 -1.20 -2.16 3.96
C GLN A 155 -0.54 -3.52 3.73
N ARG A 156 -1.14 -4.43 2.95
CA ARG A 156 -0.74 -5.84 2.87
C ARG A 156 0.58 -6.11 2.16
N ILE A 157 0.92 -5.24 1.20
CA ILE A 157 2.09 -5.44 0.35
C ILE A 157 3.02 -4.26 0.58
N ARG A 158 4.09 -4.49 1.34
CA ARG A 158 5.05 -3.45 1.74
C ARG A 158 6.46 -3.69 1.22
N THR A 159 6.74 -4.84 0.62
CA THR A 159 8.10 -5.22 0.20
C THR A 159 8.12 -5.81 -1.20
N LEU A 160 9.24 -5.64 -1.90
CA LEU A 160 9.48 -6.27 -3.20
C LEU A 160 9.44 -7.80 -3.11
N GLY A 161 9.89 -8.40 -1.99
CA GLY A 161 9.80 -9.84 -1.76
C GLY A 161 8.35 -10.35 -1.79
N ARG A 162 7.41 -9.58 -1.19
CA ARG A 162 5.99 -9.94 -1.24
C ARG A 162 5.41 -9.87 -2.65
N LEU A 163 5.86 -8.92 -3.47
CA LEU A 163 5.46 -8.85 -4.88
C LEU A 163 6.01 -10.03 -5.71
N VAL A 164 7.17 -10.57 -5.35
CA VAL A 164 7.71 -11.80 -5.96
C VAL A 164 6.85 -13.00 -5.58
N GLU A 165 6.49 -13.17 -4.30
CA GLU A 165 5.62 -14.26 -3.83
C GLU A 165 4.25 -14.25 -4.53
N LEU A 166 3.71 -13.07 -4.83
CA LEU A 166 2.45 -12.87 -5.55
C LEU A 166 2.59 -13.02 -7.08
N GLY A 167 3.80 -13.25 -7.60
CA GLY A 167 4.06 -13.38 -9.05
C GLY A 167 3.98 -12.05 -9.82
N SER A 168 3.93 -10.92 -9.14
CA SER A 168 3.95 -9.59 -9.76
C SER A 168 5.32 -9.25 -10.36
N LEU A 169 6.40 -9.68 -9.70
CA LEU A 169 7.81 -9.53 -10.09
C LEU A 169 8.52 -10.88 -10.11
N THR A 170 9.60 -10.97 -10.89
CA THR A 170 10.58 -12.04 -10.72
C THR A 170 11.64 -11.66 -9.66
N PRO A 171 12.31 -12.63 -9.01
CA PRO A 171 13.37 -12.33 -8.04
C PRO A 171 14.47 -11.43 -8.60
N LEU A 172 14.84 -11.63 -9.86
CA LEU A 172 15.87 -10.84 -10.55
C LEU A 172 15.41 -9.39 -10.76
N ALA A 173 14.16 -9.19 -11.20
CA ALA A 173 13.60 -7.84 -11.36
C ALA A 173 13.46 -7.12 -10.01
N ALA A 174 13.05 -7.83 -8.96
CA ALA A 174 12.96 -7.27 -7.61
C ALA A 174 14.33 -6.83 -7.09
N GLU A 175 15.37 -7.64 -7.28
CA GLU A 175 16.73 -7.29 -6.89
C GLU A 175 17.28 -6.10 -7.70
N PHE A 176 17.02 -6.05 -9.01
CA PHE A 176 17.39 -4.90 -9.84
C PHE A 176 16.69 -3.61 -9.36
N LEU A 177 15.40 -3.64 -9.07
CA LEU A 177 14.66 -2.48 -8.55
C LEU A 177 15.21 -2.06 -7.18
N ARG A 178 15.53 -3.01 -6.29
CA ARG A 178 16.15 -2.74 -5.01
C ARG A 178 17.49 -2.01 -5.19
N MET A 179 18.34 -2.50 -6.08
CA MET A 179 19.63 -1.86 -6.40
C MET A 179 19.44 -0.46 -6.97
N SER A 180 18.44 -0.28 -7.85
CA SER A 180 18.11 1.02 -8.46
C SER A 180 17.70 2.05 -7.40
N VAL A 181 16.87 1.65 -6.42
CA VAL A 181 16.52 2.53 -5.30
C VAL A 181 17.75 2.93 -4.51
N LEU A 182 18.62 1.97 -4.15
CA LEU A 182 19.82 2.23 -3.36
C LEU A 182 20.86 3.07 -4.13
N ALA A 183 20.89 2.94 -5.46
CA ALA A 183 21.73 3.75 -6.34
C ALA A 183 21.22 5.20 -6.51
N GLY A 184 20.04 5.52 -5.98
CA GLY A 184 19.47 6.86 -6.11
C GLY A 184 18.81 7.13 -7.47
N SER A 185 18.37 6.10 -8.18
CA SER A 185 17.69 6.27 -9.47
C SER A 185 16.37 7.01 -9.35
N ASN A 186 16.08 7.86 -10.33
CA ASN A 186 14.79 8.50 -10.51
C ASN A 186 13.83 7.54 -11.22
N ILE A 187 12.79 7.09 -10.54
CA ILE A 187 11.91 6.03 -11.03
C ILE A 187 10.50 6.54 -11.24
N LEU A 188 9.99 6.36 -12.47
CA LEU A 188 8.61 6.61 -12.84
C LEU A 188 7.82 5.28 -12.85
N VAL A 189 6.79 5.17 -12.02
CA VAL A 189 5.89 4.02 -12.02
C VAL A 189 4.66 4.34 -12.85
N SER A 190 4.37 3.55 -13.86
CA SER A 190 3.23 3.78 -14.77
C SER A 190 2.24 2.62 -14.76
N GLY A 191 1.03 2.87 -15.23
CA GLY A 191 -0.02 1.87 -15.39
C GLY A 191 -1.42 2.44 -15.27
N ALA A 192 -2.42 1.63 -15.58
CA ALA A 192 -3.83 2.00 -15.45
C ALA A 192 -4.25 2.22 -13.98
N THR A 193 -5.47 2.72 -13.78
CA THR A 193 -6.09 2.78 -12.45
C THR A 193 -6.15 1.36 -11.85
N HIS A 194 -5.91 1.22 -10.55
CA HIS A 194 -5.87 -0.05 -9.81
C HIS A 194 -4.79 -1.07 -10.24
N SER A 195 -3.86 -0.71 -11.14
CA SER A 195 -2.77 -1.61 -11.57
C SER A 195 -1.71 -1.89 -10.50
N GLY A 196 -1.78 -1.24 -9.34
CA GLY A 196 -0.85 -1.43 -8.23
C GLY A 196 0.35 -0.49 -8.23
N LYS A 197 0.29 0.66 -8.93
CA LYS A 197 1.36 1.67 -8.97
C LYS A 197 1.83 2.09 -7.58
N THR A 198 0.91 2.55 -6.73
CA THR A 198 1.22 3.01 -5.36
C THR A 198 1.80 1.89 -4.50
N THR A 199 1.27 0.66 -4.65
CA THR A 199 1.78 -0.52 -3.95
C THR A 199 3.23 -0.84 -4.36
N LEU A 200 3.52 -0.80 -5.67
CA LEU A 200 4.88 -1.01 -6.17
C LEU A 200 5.82 0.11 -5.70
N LEU A 201 5.38 1.37 -5.77
CA LEU A 201 6.12 2.53 -5.31
C LEU A 201 6.50 2.40 -3.83
N GLY A 202 5.54 2.10 -2.96
CA GLY A 202 5.78 1.84 -1.53
C GLY A 202 6.68 0.65 -1.28
N SER A 203 6.51 -0.46 -2.05
CA SER A 203 7.35 -1.65 -1.93
C SER A 203 8.80 -1.39 -2.35
N MET A 204 9.04 -0.55 -3.35
CA MET A 204 10.40 -0.12 -3.71
C MET A 204 11.02 0.75 -2.62
N LEU A 205 10.26 1.70 -2.07
CA LEU A 205 10.72 2.60 -1.01
C LEU A 205 11.09 1.86 0.29
N SER A 206 10.52 0.68 0.55
CA SER A 206 10.96 -0.17 1.68
C SER A 206 12.43 -0.63 1.56
N SER A 207 13.03 -0.48 0.37
CA SER A 207 14.43 -0.79 0.11
C SER A 207 15.36 0.43 0.25
N ALA A 208 14.84 1.61 0.56
CA ALA A 208 15.65 2.80 0.83
C ALA A 208 16.54 2.58 2.06
N ARG A 209 17.62 3.34 2.17
CA ARG A 209 18.52 3.22 3.34
C ARG A 209 17.76 3.67 4.60
N PRO A 210 17.97 3.01 5.74
CA PRO A 210 17.33 3.42 7.00
C PRO A 210 17.67 4.88 7.42
N THR A 211 18.76 5.44 6.88
CA THR A 211 19.22 6.80 7.13
C THR A 211 18.65 7.82 6.16
N ASP A 212 17.97 7.40 5.08
CA ASP A 212 17.42 8.31 4.08
C ASP A 212 16.21 9.06 4.68
N ARG A 213 16.24 10.39 4.58
CA ARG A 213 15.10 11.24 4.84
C ARG A 213 14.17 11.25 3.63
N ILE A 214 13.01 10.64 3.77
CA ILE A 214 12.01 10.52 2.70
C ILE A 214 10.91 11.56 2.92
N VAL A 215 10.67 12.40 1.92
CA VAL A 215 9.53 13.32 1.93
C VAL A 215 8.56 12.88 0.86
N THR A 216 7.33 12.52 1.27
CA THR A 216 6.25 12.17 0.36
C THR A 216 5.28 13.33 0.18
N VAL A 217 4.76 13.46 -1.04
CA VAL A 217 3.78 14.47 -1.40
C VAL A 217 2.66 13.79 -2.18
N GLU A 218 1.44 13.84 -1.68
CA GLU A 218 0.31 13.07 -2.19
C GLU A 218 -0.97 13.91 -2.25
N GLU A 219 -1.87 13.62 -3.18
CA GLU A 219 -3.22 14.22 -3.16
C GLU A 219 -4.02 13.70 -1.95
N THR A 220 -3.91 12.42 -1.66
CA THR A 220 -4.45 11.74 -0.49
C THR A 220 -3.43 10.72 -0.05
N PHE A 221 -3.21 10.56 1.24
CA PHE A 221 -2.27 9.57 1.77
C PHE A 221 -2.61 8.15 1.28
N GLU A 222 -1.70 7.55 0.54
CA GLU A 222 -1.74 6.17 0.08
C GLU A 222 -0.45 5.42 0.45
N LEU A 223 0.66 6.15 0.62
CA LEU A 223 1.96 5.59 0.98
C LEU A 223 2.09 5.52 2.50
N ASP A 224 2.23 4.31 3.03
CA ASP A 224 2.55 4.07 4.43
C ASP A 224 3.95 3.47 4.53
N LEU A 225 4.91 4.35 4.77
CA LEU A 225 6.32 3.99 4.84
C LEU A 225 6.76 3.78 6.29
N THR A 226 7.45 2.68 6.53
CA THR A 226 8.00 2.33 7.85
C THR A 226 9.46 2.76 8.03
N ALA A 227 9.98 3.66 7.18
CA ALA A 227 11.33 4.20 7.30
C ALA A 227 11.48 5.08 8.56
N GLY A 228 12.71 5.22 9.06
CA GLY A 228 12.98 5.92 10.32
C GLY A 228 12.78 7.44 10.26
N ASP A 229 12.94 8.07 9.09
CA ASP A 229 12.75 9.52 8.88
C ASP A 229 11.87 9.77 7.67
N VAL A 230 10.54 9.88 7.91
CA VAL A 230 9.55 10.12 6.88
C VAL A 230 8.71 11.35 7.22
N VAL A 231 8.57 12.24 6.25
CA VAL A 231 7.60 13.34 6.30
C VAL A 231 6.60 13.13 5.19
N ALA A 232 5.36 12.80 5.55
CA ALA A 232 4.26 12.66 4.61
C ALA A 232 3.43 13.96 4.57
N MET A 233 3.21 14.49 3.36
CA MET A 233 2.41 15.69 3.13
C MET A 233 1.29 15.40 2.15
N GLN A 234 0.10 15.90 2.47
CA GLN A 234 -1.11 15.74 1.68
C GLN A 234 -1.66 17.09 1.21
N CYS A 235 -2.19 17.11 0.00
CA CYS A 235 -2.96 18.24 -0.51
C CYS A 235 -4.16 18.56 0.39
N ARG A 236 -4.56 19.80 0.36
CA ARG A 236 -5.80 20.25 0.98
C ARG A 236 -6.67 20.93 -0.05
N THR A 237 -7.86 20.38 -0.30
CA THR A 237 -8.87 21.02 -1.12
C THR A 237 -9.35 22.33 -0.45
N PRO A 238 -9.78 23.33 -1.22
CA PRO A 238 -10.30 24.57 -0.65
C PRO A 238 -11.51 24.29 0.27
N ASN A 239 -11.71 25.18 1.24
CA ASN A 239 -12.92 25.18 2.07
C ASN A 239 -14.14 25.67 1.25
N LEU A 240 -15.32 25.73 1.90
CA LEU A 240 -16.57 26.21 1.25
C LEU A 240 -16.48 27.64 0.74
N GLU A 241 -15.56 28.45 1.27
CA GLU A 241 -15.32 29.84 0.86
C GLU A 241 -14.31 29.92 -0.31
N GLY A 242 -13.83 28.78 -0.84
CA GLY A 242 -12.84 28.71 -1.91
C GLY A 242 -11.42 29.08 -1.46
N THR A 243 -11.15 29.11 -0.15
CA THR A 243 -9.85 29.47 0.43
C THR A 243 -9.16 28.29 1.09
N GLY A 244 -7.86 28.42 1.40
CA GLY A 244 -7.09 27.44 2.16
C GLY A 244 -6.65 26.22 1.36
N GLU A 245 -6.72 26.27 0.03
CA GLU A 245 -6.17 25.23 -0.84
C GLU A 245 -4.66 25.08 -0.66
N ILE A 246 -4.19 23.85 -0.65
CA ILE A 246 -2.76 23.48 -0.72
C ILE A 246 -2.62 22.47 -1.85
N SER A 247 -2.12 22.93 -2.99
CA SER A 247 -1.92 22.10 -4.18
C SER A 247 -0.66 21.23 -4.08
N LEU A 248 -0.63 20.15 -4.85
CA LEU A 248 0.53 19.26 -4.98
C LEU A 248 1.79 20.03 -5.39
N ARG A 249 1.62 20.95 -6.32
CA ARG A 249 2.68 21.86 -6.80
C ARG A 249 3.29 22.68 -5.67
N ARG A 250 2.47 23.19 -4.74
CA ARG A 250 2.94 23.94 -3.57
C ARG A 250 3.71 23.03 -2.63
N LEU A 251 3.22 21.82 -2.38
CA LEU A 251 3.86 20.86 -1.48
C LEU A 251 5.22 20.41 -1.99
N ILE A 252 5.38 20.17 -3.30
CA ILE A 252 6.70 19.85 -3.90
C ILE A 252 7.72 20.94 -3.58
N LYS A 253 7.34 22.23 -3.73
CA LYS A 253 8.23 23.35 -3.41
C LYS A 253 8.59 23.44 -1.94
N GLU A 254 7.67 23.12 -1.04
CA GLU A 254 7.98 23.08 0.39
C GLU A 254 8.83 21.85 0.78
N ALA A 255 8.61 20.70 0.12
CA ALA A 255 9.43 19.50 0.31
C ALA A 255 10.93 19.77 0.10
N LEU A 256 11.28 20.57 -0.92
CA LEU A 256 12.68 20.92 -1.21
C LEU A 256 13.37 21.70 -0.08
N ARG A 257 12.60 22.33 0.82
CA ARG A 257 13.13 23.05 2.00
C ARG A 257 13.30 22.17 3.23
N MET A 258 12.86 20.90 3.14
CA MET A 258 12.87 19.95 4.24
C MET A 258 14.09 19.04 4.25
N ARG A 259 15.12 19.35 3.43
CA ARG A 259 16.36 18.56 3.28
C ARG A 259 16.06 17.07 2.98
N PRO A 260 15.27 16.77 1.95
CA PRO A 260 15.01 15.39 1.58
C PRO A 260 16.28 14.74 0.99
N ASP A 261 16.53 13.48 1.35
CA ASP A 261 17.45 12.60 0.63
C ASP A 261 16.71 11.92 -0.53
N ARG A 262 15.36 11.89 -0.45
CA ARG A 262 14.48 11.34 -1.49
C ARG A 262 13.13 12.05 -1.49
N LEU A 263 12.72 12.50 -2.69
CA LEU A 263 11.40 13.07 -2.92
C LEU A 263 10.48 12.02 -3.56
N VAL A 264 9.28 11.85 -3.02
CA VAL A 264 8.29 10.93 -3.57
C VAL A 264 7.00 11.68 -3.84
N VAL A 265 6.53 11.64 -5.08
CA VAL A 265 5.23 12.20 -5.46
C VAL A 265 4.29 11.05 -5.78
N GLY A 266 3.21 10.93 -5.01
CA GLY A 266 2.28 9.80 -5.13
C GLY A 266 1.81 9.59 -6.55
N GLU A 267 1.33 10.65 -7.20
CA GLU A 267 0.93 10.64 -8.61
C GLU A 267 1.07 12.05 -9.22
N VAL A 268 1.48 12.12 -10.48
CA VAL A 268 1.50 13.35 -11.28
C VAL A 268 0.42 13.31 -12.36
N ARG A 269 -0.35 14.39 -12.46
CA ARG A 269 -1.50 14.50 -13.36
C ARG A 269 -1.53 15.78 -14.17
N GLU A 270 -0.88 16.84 -13.66
CA GLU A 270 -0.98 18.20 -14.17
C GLU A 270 0.36 18.95 -14.09
N ALA A 271 0.29 20.24 -13.85
CA ALA A 271 1.39 21.20 -13.86
C ALA A 271 2.47 20.93 -12.79
N GLU A 272 2.18 20.19 -11.71
CA GLU A 272 3.14 19.80 -10.67
C GLU A 272 4.29 18.95 -11.21
N SER A 273 4.06 18.28 -12.33
CA SER A 273 5.09 17.51 -13.04
C SER A 273 6.31 18.35 -13.41
N LEU A 274 6.15 19.65 -13.70
CA LEU A 274 7.25 20.54 -13.96
C LEU A 274 8.13 20.74 -12.72
N ASP A 275 7.50 21.02 -11.56
CA ASP A 275 8.24 21.26 -10.31
C ASP A 275 8.96 19.98 -9.85
N LEU A 276 8.34 18.80 -10.07
CA LEU A 276 8.99 17.51 -9.87
C LEU A 276 10.23 17.35 -10.77
N LEU A 277 10.10 17.58 -12.08
CA LEU A 277 11.24 17.44 -13.02
C LEU A 277 12.40 18.38 -12.67
N ILE A 278 12.10 19.61 -12.24
CA ILE A 278 13.11 20.55 -11.77
C ILE A 278 13.83 19.99 -10.53
N ALA A 279 13.09 19.40 -9.59
CA ALA A 279 13.65 18.79 -8.40
C ALA A 279 14.56 17.59 -8.73
N LEU A 280 14.10 16.68 -9.58
CA LEU A 280 14.86 15.49 -10.01
C LEU A 280 16.13 15.89 -10.79
N ASN A 281 16.03 16.90 -11.66
CA ASN A 281 17.16 17.39 -12.46
C ASN A 281 18.20 18.17 -11.63
N SER A 282 17.87 18.54 -10.39
CA SER A 282 18.84 19.15 -9.45
C SER A 282 19.70 18.11 -8.69
N GLY A 283 19.55 16.82 -9.00
CA GLY A 283 20.30 15.74 -8.36
C GLY A 283 19.64 15.16 -7.11
N LEU A 284 18.39 15.54 -6.83
CA LEU A 284 17.62 14.93 -5.75
C LEU A 284 16.97 13.63 -6.25
N PRO A 285 17.35 12.45 -5.72
CA PRO A 285 16.69 11.20 -6.06
C PRO A 285 15.19 11.25 -5.78
N GLY A 286 14.39 10.77 -6.71
CA GLY A 286 12.95 10.77 -6.50
C GLY A 286 12.20 9.68 -7.24
N MET A 287 10.95 9.54 -6.85
CA MET A 287 10.04 8.55 -7.43
C MET A 287 8.65 9.16 -7.55
N CYS A 288 7.94 8.80 -8.61
CA CYS A 288 6.55 9.21 -8.77
C CYS A 288 5.75 8.16 -9.54
N SER A 289 4.43 8.29 -9.53
CA SER A 289 3.58 7.48 -10.39
C SER A 289 2.84 8.34 -11.42
N ILE A 290 2.40 7.72 -12.51
CA ILE A 290 1.63 8.34 -13.58
C ILE A 290 0.67 7.32 -14.22
N HIS A 291 -0.51 7.76 -14.61
CA HIS A 291 -1.40 6.95 -15.45
C HIS A 291 -0.91 6.92 -16.89
N ALA A 292 -0.60 5.73 -17.42
CA ALA A 292 -0.24 5.53 -18.82
C ALA A 292 -0.55 4.09 -19.25
N ASN A 293 -0.60 3.85 -20.59
CA ASN A 293 -0.90 2.53 -21.16
C ASN A 293 0.35 1.68 -21.41
N SER A 294 1.53 2.29 -21.41
CA SER A 294 2.83 1.63 -21.54
C SER A 294 3.92 2.46 -20.84
N ALA A 295 5.12 1.91 -20.69
CA ALA A 295 6.26 2.66 -20.15
C ALA A 295 6.65 3.82 -21.08
N ARG A 296 6.57 3.63 -22.40
CA ARG A 296 6.88 4.67 -23.38
C ARG A 296 5.83 5.77 -23.40
N ASP A 297 4.53 5.40 -23.33
CA ASP A 297 3.46 6.41 -23.19
C ASP A 297 3.60 7.24 -21.91
N ALA A 298 4.13 6.66 -20.84
CA ALA A 298 4.41 7.37 -19.61
C ALA A 298 5.45 8.49 -19.82
N LEU A 299 6.50 8.23 -20.60
CA LEU A 299 7.49 9.26 -20.96
C LEU A 299 6.87 10.38 -21.81
N VAL A 300 6.06 10.01 -22.81
CA VAL A 300 5.32 10.98 -23.65
C VAL A 300 4.41 11.84 -22.78
N LYS A 301 3.63 11.20 -21.90
CA LYS A 301 2.71 11.91 -21.01
C LYS A 301 3.47 12.83 -20.03
N LEU A 302 4.56 12.34 -19.42
CA LEU A 302 5.39 13.17 -18.53
C LEU A 302 6.05 14.33 -19.29
N SER A 303 6.26 14.21 -20.60
CA SER A 303 6.74 15.30 -21.44
C SER A 303 5.65 16.31 -21.82
N THR A 304 4.39 15.95 -21.68
CA THR A 304 3.24 16.80 -22.05
C THR A 304 2.67 17.56 -20.85
N LEU A 305 2.57 16.92 -19.68
CA LEU A 305 1.98 17.51 -18.48
C LEU A 305 2.61 18.85 -18.05
N PRO A 306 3.95 19.03 -18.10
CA PRO A 306 4.57 20.29 -17.73
C PRO A 306 4.13 21.48 -18.57
N LEU A 307 3.67 21.27 -19.81
CA LEU A 307 3.18 22.32 -20.69
C LEU A 307 1.92 23.01 -20.11
N LEU A 308 1.20 22.33 -19.22
CA LEU A 308 0.06 22.89 -18.49
C LEU A 308 0.46 23.94 -17.44
N ALA A 309 1.75 24.00 -17.08
CA ALA A 309 2.23 24.91 -16.04
C ALA A 309 2.27 26.38 -16.48
N GLY A 310 2.27 26.66 -17.79
CA GLY A 310 2.25 28.00 -18.33
C GLY A 310 2.62 28.09 -19.82
N ARG A 311 2.22 29.16 -20.48
CA ARG A 311 2.44 29.39 -21.93
C ARG A 311 3.93 29.55 -22.29
N ASN A 312 4.78 29.82 -21.32
CA ASN A 312 6.23 29.99 -21.49
C ASN A 312 7.01 28.63 -21.34
N ILE A 313 6.31 27.52 -21.14
CA ILE A 313 6.90 26.21 -21.10
C ILE A 313 6.79 25.56 -22.47
N ASP A 314 7.93 25.13 -23.00
CA ASP A 314 8.09 24.62 -24.36
C ASP A 314 8.53 23.13 -24.31
N SER A 315 8.06 22.35 -25.27
CA SER A 315 8.46 20.96 -25.45
C SER A 315 9.96 20.81 -25.72
N ALA A 316 10.59 21.80 -26.37
CA ALA A 316 12.05 21.82 -26.58
C ALA A 316 12.84 21.88 -25.27
N PHE A 317 12.26 22.39 -24.19
CA PHE A 317 12.82 22.33 -22.84
C PHE A 317 12.41 21.04 -22.11
N VAL A 318 11.12 20.68 -22.18
CA VAL A 318 10.57 19.61 -21.36
C VAL A 318 11.08 18.23 -21.79
N VAL A 319 11.07 17.92 -23.10
CA VAL A 319 11.44 16.58 -23.58
C VAL A 319 12.88 16.20 -23.22
N PRO A 320 13.90 17.05 -23.46
CA PRO A 320 15.26 16.76 -22.99
C PRO A 320 15.39 16.68 -21.46
N THR A 321 14.58 17.49 -20.74
CA THR A 321 14.57 17.45 -19.26
C THR A 321 14.04 16.11 -18.76
N VAL A 322 12.96 15.58 -19.32
CA VAL A 322 12.45 14.25 -18.98
C VAL A 322 13.46 13.17 -19.32
N ALA A 323 14.05 13.20 -20.54
CA ALA A 323 15.07 12.25 -20.97
C ALA A 323 16.28 12.23 -20.06
N SER A 324 16.66 13.39 -19.48
CA SER A 324 17.78 13.52 -18.56
C SER A 324 17.41 13.21 -17.10
N ALA A 325 16.18 13.49 -16.66
CA ALA A 325 15.79 13.35 -15.27
C ALA A 325 15.33 11.94 -14.87
N ILE A 326 14.73 11.17 -15.78
CA ILE A 326 14.20 9.84 -15.49
C ILE A 326 15.23 8.77 -15.83
N ASP A 327 15.52 7.87 -14.89
CA ASP A 327 16.45 6.76 -15.07
C ASP A 327 15.72 5.46 -15.43
N LEU A 328 14.54 5.23 -14.84
CA LEU A 328 13.73 4.02 -15.06
C LEU A 328 12.25 4.34 -15.15
N VAL A 329 11.55 3.61 -16.01
CA VAL A 329 10.09 3.53 -16.02
C VAL A 329 9.67 2.09 -15.76
N VAL A 330 8.83 1.87 -14.74
CA VAL A 330 8.30 0.56 -14.39
C VAL A 330 6.80 0.54 -14.68
N HIS A 331 6.36 -0.27 -15.65
CA HIS A 331 4.97 -0.32 -16.07
C HIS A 331 4.21 -1.47 -15.42
N CYS A 332 3.10 -1.13 -14.76
CA CYS A 332 2.19 -2.06 -14.10
C CYS A 332 0.94 -2.29 -14.96
N GLU A 333 0.51 -3.54 -15.07
CA GLU A 333 -0.71 -3.95 -15.76
C GLU A 333 -1.62 -4.79 -14.88
N ILE A 334 -2.90 -4.85 -15.26
CA ILE A 334 -3.88 -5.81 -14.74
C ILE A 334 -4.16 -6.82 -15.83
N VAL A 335 -3.88 -8.09 -15.57
CA VAL A 335 -4.19 -9.18 -16.50
C VAL A 335 -5.58 -9.75 -16.22
N ARG A 336 -6.07 -10.58 -17.14
CA ARG A 336 -7.35 -11.28 -16.98
C ARG A 336 -7.36 -12.04 -15.65
N GLY A 337 -8.44 -11.89 -14.88
CA GLY A 337 -8.53 -12.45 -13.52
C GLY A 337 -8.11 -11.49 -12.41
N GLY A 338 -7.87 -10.20 -12.70
CA GLY A 338 -7.61 -9.16 -11.70
C GLY A 338 -6.18 -9.14 -11.13
N GLN A 339 -5.30 -10.04 -11.60
CA GLN A 339 -3.94 -10.13 -11.10
C GLN A 339 -3.10 -8.95 -11.59
N ARG A 340 -2.40 -8.29 -10.66
CA ARG A 340 -1.54 -7.12 -10.92
C ARG A 340 -0.10 -7.56 -11.12
N ARG A 341 0.55 -7.06 -12.17
CA ARG A 341 1.91 -7.46 -12.55
C ARG A 341 2.72 -6.29 -13.09
N VAL A 342 4.05 -6.40 -13.02
CA VAL A 342 4.94 -5.57 -13.81
C VAL A 342 5.06 -6.19 -15.21
N ALA A 343 4.74 -5.40 -16.23
CA ALA A 343 4.78 -5.80 -17.63
C ALA A 343 6.16 -5.55 -18.24
N GLU A 344 6.75 -4.40 -17.96
CA GLU A 344 8.06 -4.01 -18.48
C GLU A 344 8.80 -3.05 -17.55
N ILE A 345 10.13 -3.03 -17.67
CA ILE A 345 11.01 -2.03 -17.07
C ILE A 345 11.87 -1.45 -18.19
N VAL A 346 11.81 -0.14 -18.35
CA VAL A 346 12.45 0.60 -19.44
C VAL A 346 13.39 1.65 -18.87
N ALA A 347 14.54 1.84 -19.52
CA ALA A 347 15.49 2.90 -19.19
C ALA A 347 15.60 3.90 -20.34
N PRO A 348 15.29 5.20 -20.14
CA PRO A 348 15.62 6.23 -21.09
C PRO A 348 17.14 6.32 -21.33
N THR A 349 17.56 6.49 -22.58
CA THR A 349 18.99 6.61 -22.94
C THR A 349 19.54 8.02 -22.72
N GLY A 350 18.69 8.97 -22.36
CA GLY A 350 19.03 10.38 -22.29
C GLY A 350 19.01 11.08 -23.66
N ARG A 351 18.73 10.36 -24.74
CA ARG A 351 18.68 10.90 -26.09
C ARG A 351 17.24 11.22 -26.50
N VAL A 352 17.12 12.29 -27.26
CA VAL A 352 15.89 12.71 -27.92
C VAL A 352 16.07 12.48 -29.42
N VAL A 353 15.14 11.74 -30.02
CA VAL A 353 15.15 11.44 -31.45
C VAL A 353 13.94 12.10 -32.13
N PRO A 354 14.03 12.46 -33.43
CA PRO A 354 12.88 12.93 -34.16
C PRO A 354 11.79 11.86 -34.18
N GLY A 355 10.57 12.24 -33.76
CA GLY A 355 9.42 11.35 -33.85
C GLY A 355 8.78 11.37 -35.24
N ASN A 356 7.75 10.57 -35.46
CA ASN A 356 6.93 10.62 -36.66
C ASN A 356 6.13 11.93 -36.68
N GLY A 357 6.54 12.88 -37.52
CA GLY A 357 6.01 14.24 -37.58
C GLY A 357 6.95 15.26 -36.93
N ALA A 358 6.41 16.35 -36.38
CA ALA A 358 7.21 17.44 -35.76
C ALA A 358 7.56 17.16 -34.29
N GLU A 359 7.10 16.08 -33.70
CA GLU A 359 7.27 15.81 -32.27
C GLU A 359 8.54 15.00 -32.00
N ALA A 360 9.32 15.47 -31.05
CA ALA A 360 10.49 14.75 -30.54
C ALA A 360 10.07 13.62 -29.58
N SER A 361 10.74 12.46 -29.65
CA SER A 361 10.51 11.35 -28.75
C SER A 361 11.76 10.98 -27.94
N ILE A 362 11.56 10.42 -26.75
CA ILE A 362 12.64 9.97 -25.88
C ILE A 362 13.02 8.55 -26.28
N GLU A 363 14.31 8.35 -26.63
CA GLU A 363 14.84 7.02 -26.86
C GLU A 363 14.95 6.25 -25.54
N ALA A 364 14.47 5.01 -25.52
CA ALA A 364 14.45 4.20 -24.31
C ALA A 364 14.63 2.70 -24.61
N GLU A 365 15.43 2.04 -23.79
CA GLU A 365 15.76 0.61 -23.89
C GLU A 365 14.91 -0.20 -22.90
N SER A 366 14.39 -1.34 -23.37
CA SER A 366 13.68 -2.27 -22.49
C SER A 366 14.69 -3.15 -21.76
N LEU A 367 14.72 -3.07 -20.43
CA LEU A 367 15.60 -3.89 -19.58
C LEU A 367 14.96 -5.21 -19.18
N PHE A 368 13.65 -5.17 -18.92
CA PHE A 368 12.83 -6.35 -18.64
C PHE A 368 11.54 -6.28 -19.44
N VAL A 369 11.12 -7.41 -19.98
CA VAL A 369 9.85 -7.53 -20.70
C VAL A 369 9.15 -8.82 -20.25
N ARG A 370 7.85 -8.73 -20.00
CA ARG A 370 7.01 -9.89 -19.74
C ARG A 370 6.55 -10.50 -21.05
N SER A 371 6.93 -11.75 -21.28
CA SER A 371 6.53 -12.50 -22.46
C SER A 371 5.86 -13.81 -22.05
N ALA A 372 4.67 -14.09 -22.62
CA ALA A 372 4.02 -15.39 -22.47
C ALA A 372 4.75 -16.44 -23.32
N SER A 373 4.84 -17.65 -22.79
CA SER A 373 5.33 -18.83 -23.51
C SER A 373 4.36 -20.00 -23.31
N GLU A 374 4.52 -21.08 -24.05
CA GLU A 374 3.72 -22.30 -23.86
C GLU A 374 3.86 -22.87 -22.44
N LEU A 375 5.07 -22.73 -21.83
CA LEU A 375 5.36 -23.21 -20.47
C LEU A 375 4.89 -22.23 -19.40
N THR A 376 4.80 -20.93 -19.72
CA THR A 376 4.37 -19.87 -18.82
C THR A 376 3.32 -19.00 -19.50
N PRO A 377 2.05 -19.47 -19.61
CA PRO A 377 0.98 -18.71 -20.27
C PRO A 377 0.72 -17.33 -19.63
N ALA A 378 0.98 -17.23 -18.34
CA ALA A 378 0.88 -15.97 -17.59
C ALA A 378 2.04 -15.00 -17.88
N GLY A 379 3.05 -15.42 -18.60
CA GLY A 379 4.27 -14.67 -18.89
C GLY A 379 5.23 -14.57 -17.72
N GLU A 380 6.51 -14.54 -18.00
CA GLU A 380 7.58 -14.27 -17.05
C GLU A 380 8.24 -12.93 -17.37
N LEU A 381 8.52 -12.12 -16.36
CA LEU A 381 9.26 -10.87 -16.51
C LEU A 381 10.75 -11.18 -16.61
N ALA A 382 11.25 -11.28 -17.83
CA ALA A 382 12.63 -11.69 -18.11
C ALA A 382 13.52 -10.49 -18.50
N PRO A 383 14.82 -10.52 -18.16
CA PRO A 383 15.76 -9.52 -18.61
C PRO A 383 16.00 -9.68 -20.12
N THR A 384 16.15 -8.54 -20.81
CA THR A 384 16.44 -8.50 -22.26
C THR A 384 17.93 -8.69 -22.58
N GLY A 385 18.81 -8.60 -21.57
CA GLY A 385 20.25 -8.58 -21.76
C GLY A 385 20.81 -7.19 -22.08
N VAL A 386 19.99 -6.14 -21.93
CA VAL A 386 20.40 -4.74 -22.08
C VAL A 386 20.68 -4.15 -20.69
N LEU A 387 21.73 -3.34 -20.57
CA LEU A 387 22.05 -2.60 -19.36
C LEU A 387 21.45 -1.19 -19.40
N PRO A 388 21.11 -0.60 -18.24
CA PRO A 388 20.74 0.81 -18.21
C PRO A 388 21.92 1.69 -18.65
N THR A 389 21.63 2.79 -19.31
CA THR A 389 22.68 3.68 -19.86
C THR A 389 23.48 4.39 -18.75
N ARG A 390 22.84 4.67 -17.60
CA ARG A 390 23.47 5.35 -16.47
C ARG A 390 23.87 4.34 -15.41
N LEU A 391 25.16 4.07 -15.31
CA LEU A 391 25.74 3.08 -14.40
C LEU A 391 26.42 3.70 -13.17
N GLU A 392 26.68 5.02 -13.19
CA GLU A 392 27.48 5.70 -12.17
C GLU A 392 26.83 5.56 -10.77
N GLY A 393 25.51 5.68 -10.66
CA GLY A 393 24.79 5.51 -9.40
C GLY A 393 24.94 4.10 -8.83
N PHE A 394 24.89 3.09 -9.69
CA PHE A 394 25.08 1.69 -9.29
C PHE A 394 26.51 1.42 -8.82
N ALA A 395 27.50 1.91 -9.57
CA ALA A 395 28.90 1.77 -9.21
C ALA A 395 29.23 2.49 -7.89
N ALA A 396 28.71 3.72 -7.70
CA ALA A 396 28.90 4.47 -6.47
C ALA A 396 28.24 3.78 -5.26
N ALA A 397 27.13 3.05 -5.46
CA ALA A 397 26.47 2.26 -4.43
C ALA A 397 27.11 0.87 -4.22
N GLY A 398 28.13 0.52 -5.00
CA GLY A 398 28.81 -0.78 -4.93
C GLY A 398 28.01 -1.94 -5.54
N PHE A 399 27.08 -1.65 -6.47
CA PHE A 399 26.26 -2.64 -7.15
C PHE A 399 26.66 -2.84 -8.60
N ASP A 400 26.64 -4.10 -9.04
CA ASP A 400 26.89 -4.48 -10.43
C ASP A 400 25.58 -4.81 -11.16
N PRO A 401 25.07 -3.92 -12.04
CA PRO A 401 23.90 -4.21 -12.84
C PRO A 401 24.13 -5.30 -13.88
N GLY A 402 25.35 -5.80 -14.06
CA GLY A 402 25.67 -6.94 -14.93
C GLY A 402 24.89 -8.22 -14.62
N ILE A 403 24.17 -8.26 -13.48
CA ILE A 403 23.20 -9.32 -13.19
C ILE A 403 22.14 -9.45 -14.29
N LEU A 404 21.83 -8.38 -15.03
CA LEU A 404 20.87 -8.37 -16.16
C LEU A 404 21.40 -9.14 -17.39
N LEU A 405 22.72 -9.28 -17.52
CA LEU A 405 23.35 -10.04 -18.58
C LEU A 405 23.36 -11.55 -18.31
N ARG A 406 23.07 -11.95 -17.07
CA ARG A 406 23.00 -13.36 -16.71
C ARG A 406 21.71 -13.94 -17.28
N ARG A 407 21.82 -14.81 -18.29
CA ARG A 407 20.67 -15.61 -18.75
C ARG A 407 20.11 -16.36 -17.53
N PRO A 408 18.79 -16.47 -17.39
CA PRO A 408 18.21 -17.39 -16.41
C PRO A 408 18.89 -18.74 -16.64
N ARG A 409 19.52 -19.32 -15.62
CA ARG A 409 19.99 -20.70 -15.72
C ARG A 409 18.79 -21.51 -16.13
N GLU A 410 18.80 -22.06 -17.35
CA GLU A 410 17.94 -23.19 -17.69
C GLU A 410 18.03 -24.12 -16.49
N GLN A 411 16.92 -24.33 -15.82
CA GLN A 411 16.87 -25.28 -14.72
C GLN A 411 17.42 -26.58 -15.30
N GLN A 412 18.68 -26.89 -15.00
CA GLN A 412 19.20 -28.21 -15.30
C GLN A 412 18.21 -29.17 -14.65
N PRO A 413 17.62 -30.11 -15.40
CA PRO A 413 16.74 -31.10 -14.82
C PRO A 413 17.51 -31.70 -13.65
N GLN A 414 16.96 -31.56 -12.44
CA GLN A 414 17.53 -32.17 -11.25
C GLN A 414 17.75 -33.64 -11.61
N GLN A 415 19.02 -34.03 -11.71
CA GLN A 415 19.36 -35.44 -11.90
C GLN A 415 18.59 -36.20 -10.80
N PRO A 416 17.81 -37.22 -11.14
CA PRO A 416 17.07 -37.97 -10.15
C PRO A 416 18.10 -38.46 -9.12
N GLN A 417 17.95 -38.02 -7.89
CA GLN A 417 18.75 -38.51 -6.77
C GLN A 417 18.69 -40.04 -6.85
N GLN A 418 19.83 -40.67 -7.14
CA GLN A 418 19.97 -42.12 -7.12
C GLN A 418 19.42 -42.56 -5.78
N ARG A 419 18.29 -43.27 -5.80
CA ARG A 419 17.75 -43.93 -4.63
C ARG A 419 18.89 -44.79 -4.07
N GLN A 420 19.44 -44.38 -2.95
CA GLN A 420 20.33 -45.24 -2.15
C GLN A 420 19.61 -46.56 -1.94
N GLN A 421 20.21 -47.63 -2.42
CA GLN A 421 19.72 -49.00 -2.20
C GLN A 421 19.56 -49.21 -0.70
N PRO A 422 18.48 -49.89 -0.27
CA PRO A 422 18.30 -50.19 1.17
C PRO A 422 19.45 -51.07 1.62
N GLN A 423 20.23 -50.60 2.58
CA GLN A 423 21.23 -51.42 3.28
C GLN A 423 20.55 -52.62 3.87
N GLN A 424 21.12 -53.80 3.60
CA GLN A 424 20.69 -55.10 4.12
C GLN A 424 20.57 -55.03 5.64
N ARG A 425 19.39 -55.41 6.15
CA ARG A 425 19.12 -55.59 7.58
C ARG A 425 20.12 -56.60 8.14
N GLN A 426 21.01 -56.16 9.02
CA GLN A 426 21.76 -57.02 9.89
C GLN A 426 20.80 -57.70 10.88
N GLN A 427 21.03 -59.01 11.10
CA GLN A 427 20.25 -59.90 11.97
C GLN A 427 20.26 -59.37 13.41
N PRO A 428 19.20 -59.60 14.20
CA PRO A 428 19.13 -59.16 15.58
C PRO A 428 20.07 -60.01 16.48
N GLN A 429 20.94 -59.36 17.23
CA GLN A 429 21.75 -59.94 18.28
C GLN A 429 20.84 -60.23 19.51
N GLN A 430 21.12 -61.38 20.14
CA GLN A 430 20.41 -61.84 21.32
C GLN A 430 20.53 -60.92 22.54
N PRO A 431 19.54 -60.86 23.42
CA PRO A 431 19.53 -59.98 24.60
C PRO A 431 20.52 -60.45 25.66
N GLN A 432 21.39 -59.48 26.08
CA GLN A 432 22.24 -59.67 27.27
C GLN A 432 21.43 -59.42 28.56
N GLN A 433 21.69 -60.21 29.60
CA GLN A 433 21.07 -60.13 30.91
C GLN A 433 21.38 -58.83 31.66
N PRO A 434 20.50 -58.39 32.55
CA PRO A 434 20.68 -57.14 33.30
C PRO A 434 21.72 -57.27 34.40
N GLN A 435 22.68 -56.36 34.45
CA GLN A 435 23.58 -56.15 35.56
C GLN A 435 22.91 -55.31 36.65
N GLN A 436 23.16 -55.67 37.91
CA GLN A 436 22.64 -55.02 39.11
C GLN A 436 23.26 -53.63 39.32
N PRO A 437 22.56 -52.66 39.93
CA PRO A 437 23.07 -51.33 40.19
C PRO A 437 23.97 -51.27 41.42
N GLU A 438 25.11 -50.58 41.30
CA GLU A 438 25.95 -50.15 42.41
C GLU A 438 25.37 -48.97 43.18
N PRO A 439 25.67 -48.84 44.49
CA PRO A 439 25.03 -47.84 45.35
C PRO A 439 25.66 -46.44 45.20
N LEU A 440 24.79 -45.44 45.24
CA LEU A 440 25.10 -44.03 45.25
C LEU A 440 25.89 -43.61 46.49
N GLN A 441 27.08 -43.02 46.30
CA GLN A 441 27.78 -42.25 47.33
C GLN A 441 27.37 -40.77 47.28
N TYR A 442 26.91 -40.26 48.43
CA TYR A 442 26.67 -38.83 48.65
C TYR A 442 27.97 -38.11 49.04
N PRO A 443 28.29 -36.96 48.49
CA PRO A 443 29.30 -36.07 49.09
C PRO A 443 28.68 -35.15 50.12
N GLN A 444 29.42 -35.05 51.24
CA GLN A 444 29.10 -34.25 52.42
C GLN A 444 29.24 -32.74 52.16
N HIS A 445 28.42 -32.01 52.89
CA HIS A 445 28.44 -30.56 53.05
C HIS A 445 29.80 -29.99 53.49
N THR A 446 30.24 -28.88 52.90
CA THR A 446 31.03 -27.88 53.58
C THR A 446 30.43 -26.50 53.34
N SER A 447 30.05 -25.89 54.45
CA SER A 447 29.60 -24.55 54.65
C SER A 447 30.72 -23.51 54.54
N ARG A 448 30.45 -22.33 54.02
CA ARG A 448 31.01 -20.98 54.29
C ARG A 448 30.96 -20.13 53.04
N ASN A 449 30.49 -18.97 52.95
CA ASN A 449 30.37 -17.81 53.77
C ASN A 449 29.44 -16.80 53.06
N VAL A 450 28.55 -16.19 53.80
CA VAL A 450 27.84 -14.95 53.41
C VAL A 450 28.76 -13.80 53.72
N PRO A 451 28.80 -12.74 52.95
CA PRO A 451 28.89 -11.40 53.50
C PRO A 451 27.72 -10.50 53.13
N ASP A 452 27.41 -9.73 54.11
CA ASP A 452 26.37 -8.74 54.31
C ASP A 452 26.18 -7.70 53.22
N LEU A 453 24.93 -7.36 53.12
CA LEU A 453 24.42 -6.10 52.60
C LEU A 453 24.54 -5.00 53.67
N ASN A 454 25.06 -3.86 53.33
CA ASN A 454 24.43 -2.57 53.64
C ASN A 454 25.30 -1.35 53.24
N ALA A 455 24.58 -0.32 52.93
CA ALA A 455 25.05 1.08 52.76
C ALA A 455 25.42 1.43 51.29
N CYS A 456 24.93 2.46 50.70
CA CYS A 456 24.45 3.75 51.20
C CYS A 456 23.73 4.54 50.12
N GLU A 457 22.96 5.41 50.61
CA GLU A 457 22.13 6.44 49.99
C GLU A 457 22.86 7.53 49.15
N PRO A 458 22.13 8.54 48.71
CA PRO A 458 22.26 9.20 47.40
C PRO A 458 22.96 10.57 47.48
N ARG A 459 23.37 11.09 46.35
CA ARG A 459 23.56 12.54 46.17
C ARG A 459 23.46 13.01 44.70
N ALA A 460 22.61 14.03 44.60
CA ALA A 460 22.52 15.18 43.71
C ALA A 460 22.16 14.93 42.26
#